data_3f23d35554cfd0268d7f6be13b3486da
#
_entry.id   3f23d35554cfd0268d7f6be13b3486da
#
_cell.length_a   1.000
_cell.length_b   1.000
_cell.length_c   1.000
_cell.angle_alpha   90.00
_cell.angle_beta   90.00
_cell.angle_gamma   90.00
#
_symmetry.space_group_name_H-M   'P 1'
#
loop_
_entity.id
_entity.type
_entity.pdbx_description
1 polymer ?
#
loop_
_entity_poly.entity_id
_entity_poly.type
_entity_poly.pdbx_seq_one_letter_code
_entity_poly.pdbx_strand_id
1 'polypeptide(L)'
;MTLEEFLDEWNNDSERVLVHTSGSTGAPKPLWVEKRRMEASARITCDFLGLKEGDTALLCMPLDYIAGKMMVVRSLVRKLKLMVVEPTGHPLAAHQLPRGLTFAAMVPMQVYNSLQVPEERELLRQIRHLIIGGGAIDDALARELEDFPNYVWSTYGMTETLSHIALRRLNGAAASEWYTPFDNVRISQSEDGCLVIDAPEVCAERLVTNDIVEICQGRFRVVGRKDNVICSGGIKIQAEEVERALKPHLHVPFMITKRKDEKFGEIVVMMVEDRGERREERGEWKEERGERIEDSLKTRLQRLCREHLPKYWQPRDFVFVEKIPMTETGKIARKECQCRIENG
;
A
#
# COMPACT_ATOMS: atom_id res chain seq x y z
N MET A 1 -11.64 14.93 -12.36
CA MET A 1 -10.73 15.66 -13.31
C MET A 1 -10.48 14.82 -14.54
N THR A 2 -10.71 15.36 -15.74
CA THR A 2 -10.38 14.69 -17.01
C THR A 2 -8.92 14.95 -17.39
N LEU A 3 -8.41 14.24 -18.42
CA LEU A 3 -7.06 14.48 -18.93
C LEU A 3 -6.94 15.89 -19.55
N GLU A 4 -7.96 16.35 -20.25
CA GLU A 4 -8.00 17.67 -20.87
C GLU A 4 -7.94 18.78 -19.81
N GLU A 5 -8.77 18.70 -18.77
CA GLU A 5 -8.73 19.62 -17.61
C GLU A 5 -7.35 19.67 -16.95
N PHE A 6 -6.69 18.51 -16.80
CA PHE A 6 -5.35 18.48 -16.22
C PHE A 6 -4.30 19.08 -17.17
N LEU A 7 -4.38 18.86 -18.47
CA LEU A 7 -3.47 19.45 -19.44
C LEU A 7 -3.63 20.99 -19.50
N ASP A 8 -4.85 21.50 -19.36
CA ASP A 8 -5.11 22.93 -19.25
C ASP A 8 -4.50 23.51 -17.97
N GLU A 9 -4.66 22.81 -16.82
CA GLU A 9 -4.01 23.18 -15.57
C GLU A 9 -2.48 23.12 -15.68
N TRP A 10 -1.94 22.12 -16.38
CA TRP A 10 -0.50 21.96 -16.57
C TRP A 10 0.10 23.03 -17.46
N ASN A 11 -0.59 23.45 -18.51
CA ASN A 11 -0.09 24.39 -19.51
C ASN A 11 -0.37 25.87 -19.17
N ASN A 12 -1.10 26.17 -18.08
CA ASN A 12 -1.35 27.54 -17.67
C ASN A 12 -0.09 28.20 -17.09
N ASP A 13 -0.12 29.53 -16.88
CA ASP A 13 1.02 30.33 -16.40
C ASP A 13 1.39 30.08 -14.91
N SER A 14 0.60 29.30 -14.16
CA SER A 14 0.92 28.96 -12.78
C SER A 14 2.15 28.05 -12.72
N GLU A 15 3.08 28.34 -11.85
CA GLU A 15 4.21 27.45 -11.56
C GLU A 15 3.82 26.23 -10.69
N ARG A 16 2.58 26.17 -10.20
CA ARG A 16 2.10 25.17 -9.27
C ARG A 16 0.82 24.49 -9.74
N VAL A 17 0.64 23.25 -9.33
CA VAL A 17 -0.55 22.42 -9.52
C VAL A 17 -1.12 22.03 -8.17
N LEU A 18 -2.44 22.02 -8.07
CA LEU A 18 -3.14 21.52 -6.87
C LEU A 18 -3.19 20.00 -6.89
N VAL A 19 -2.75 19.38 -5.80
CA VAL A 19 -2.90 17.94 -5.56
C VAL A 19 -3.56 17.71 -4.21
N HIS A 20 -4.11 16.51 -4.00
CA HIS A 20 -4.69 16.11 -2.73
C HIS A 20 -3.91 14.94 -2.15
N THR A 21 -3.66 14.98 -0.84
CA THR A 21 -3.08 13.84 -0.14
C THR A 21 -4.10 12.70 -0.10
N SER A 22 -3.65 11.46 -0.26
CA SER A 22 -4.54 10.27 -0.26
C SER A 22 -5.10 9.90 1.12
N GLY A 23 -4.95 10.79 2.11
CA GLY A 23 -5.65 10.74 3.38
C GLY A 23 -5.60 9.42 4.15
N SER A 24 -4.41 8.81 4.38
CA SER A 24 -4.28 7.65 5.29
C SER A 24 -4.74 7.97 6.73
N THR A 25 -4.94 9.24 7.05
CA THR A 25 -5.23 9.74 8.40
C THR A 25 -6.42 10.68 8.49
N GLY A 26 -7.22 10.86 7.43
CA GLY A 26 -8.37 11.78 7.44
C GLY A 26 -8.78 12.26 6.06
N ALA A 27 -9.60 13.34 6.00
CA ALA A 27 -9.99 13.96 4.74
C ALA A 27 -8.77 14.39 3.91
N PRO A 28 -8.83 14.24 2.56
CA PRO A 28 -7.77 14.69 1.66
C PRO A 28 -7.43 16.16 1.90
N LYS A 29 -6.15 16.47 2.09
CA LYS A 29 -5.70 17.85 2.27
C LYS A 29 -5.17 18.40 0.95
N PRO A 30 -5.54 19.63 0.56
CA PRO A 30 -4.98 20.28 -0.61
C PRO A 30 -3.51 20.63 -0.38
N LEU A 31 -2.69 20.40 -1.39
CA LEU A 31 -1.26 20.72 -1.40
C LEU A 31 -0.90 21.32 -2.77
N TRP A 32 -0.29 22.51 -2.76
CA TRP A 32 0.24 23.13 -3.97
C TRP A 32 1.68 22.68 -4.21
N VAL A 33 1.90 22.01 -5.33
CA VAL A 33 3.20 21.47 -5.72
C VAL A 33 3.77 22.17 -6.96
N GLU A 34 5.09 22.34 -6.99
CA GLU A 34 5.76 23.02 -8.10
C GLU A 34 5.85 22.09 -9.33
N LYS A 35 5.43 22.58 -10.50
CA LYS A 35 5.51 21.86 -11.79
C LYS A 35 6.94 21.36 -12.05
N ARG A 36 7.96 22.22 -11.83
CA ARG A 36 9.38 21.86 -12.01
C ARG A 36 9.83 20.66 -11.17
N ARG A 37 9.28 20.50 -9.94
CA ARG A 37 9.58 19.36 -9.08
C ARG A 37 8.87 18.09 -9.55
N MET A 38 7.66 18.23 -10.08
CA MET A 38 6.95 17.11 -10.71
C MET A 38 7.71 16.61 -11.94
N GLU A 39 8.26 17.53 -12.75
CA GLU A 39 9.10 17.16 -13.88
C GLU A 39 10.39 16.47 -13.44
N ALA A 40 11.07 16.96 -12.37
CA ALA A 40 12.26 16.31 -11.83
C ALA A 40 11.94 14.88 -11.38
N SER A 41 10.87 14.69 -10.60
CA SER A 41 10.40 13.36 -10.18
C SER A 41 10.07 12.44 -11.37
N ALA A 42 9.47 13.01 -12.42
CA ALA A 42 9.15 12.26 -13.64
C ALA A 42 10.42 11.81 -14.37
N ARG A 43 11.43 12.69 -14.53
CA ARG A 43 12.73 12.36 -15.15
C ARG A 43 13.43 11.26 -14.38
N ILE A 44 13.55 11.38 -13.05
CA ILE A 44 14.18 10.37 -12.19
C ILE A 44 13.56 8.99 -12.41
N THR A 45 12.22 8.90 -12.39
CA THR A 45 11.54 7.62 -12.65
C THR A 45 11.80 7.08 -14.04
N CYS A 46 11.69 7.95 -15.07
CA CYS A 46 11.90 7.55 -16.46
C CYS A 46 13.35 7.08 -16.72
N ASP A 47 14.33 7.76 -16.12
CA ASP A 47 15.74 7.42 -16.25
C ASP A 47 16.04 6.08 -15.55
N PHE A 48 15.55 5.89 -14.33
CA PHE A 48 15.70 4.63 -13.60
C PHE A 48 15.12 3.43 -14.35
N LEU A 49 13.92 3.59 -14.95
CA LEU A 49 13.27 2.53 -15.73
C LEU A 49 13.82 2.43 -17.17
N GLY A 50 14.67 3.35 -17.60
CA GLY A 50 15.20 3.38 -18.97
C GLY A 50 14.14 3.65 -20.04
N LEU A 51 13.07 4.39 -19.69
CA LEU A 51 12.01 4.74 -20.63
C LEU A 51 12.50 5.71 -21.70
N LYS A 52 12.04 5.51 -22.96
CA LYS A 52 12.44 6.28 -24.13
C LYS A 52 11.25 6.96 -24.78
N GLU A 53 11.51 8.00 -25.57
CA GLU A 53 10.52 8.61 -26.43
C GLU A 53 9.82 7.55 -27.30
N GLY A 54 8.50 7.60 -27.37
CA GLY A 54 7.67 6.65 -28.10
C GLY A 54 7.29 5.37 -27.37
N ASP A 55 7.88 5.08 -26.18
CA ASP A 55 7.43 3.99 -25.32
C ASP A 55 5.96 4.20 -24.91
N THR A 56 5.23 3.11 -24.67
CA THR A 56 3.82 3.17 -24.26
C THR A 56 3.68 3.21 -22.75
N ALA A 57 2.76 4.05 -22.24
CA ALA A 57 2.45 4.14 -20.82
C ALA A 57 0.93 4.05 -20.58
N LEU A 58 0.50 3.35 -19.53
CA LEU A 58 -0.92 3.19 -19.19
C LEU A 58 -1.31 4.15 -18.06
N LEU A 59 -2.28 5.01 -18.30
CA LEU A 59 -2.97 5.80 -17.28
C LEU A 59 -4.27 5.08 -16.91
N CYS A 60 -4.32 4.49 -15.73
CA CYS A 60 -5.45 3.76 -15.18
C CYS A 60 -5.80 4.20 -13.74
N MET A 61 -5.31 5.38 -13.34
CA MET A 61 -5.55 5.97 -12.02
C MET A 61 -6.23 7.32 -12.15
N PRO A 62 -7.10 7.71 -11.18
CA PRO A 62 -7.78 9.00 -11.22
C PRO A 62 -6.79 10.17 -11.19
N LEU A 63 -7.07 11.19 -12.01
CA LEU A 63 -6.28 12.43 -12.06
C LEU A 63 -6.54 13.39 -10.88
N ASP A 64 -7.48 13.06 -10.00
CA ASP A 64 -7.70 13.77 -8.75
C ASP A 64 -6.57 13.52 -7.75
N TYR A 65 -5.82 12.43 -7.92
CA TYR A 65 -4.69 12.05 -7.08
C TYR A 65 -3.36 12.24 -7.79
N ILE A 66 -2.31 12.49 -6.99
CA ILE A 66 -0.95 12.73 -7.49
C ILE A 66 -0.43 11.58 -8.39
N ALA A 67 -0.81 10.34 -8.11
CA ALA A 67 -0.35 9.18 -8.88
C ALA A 67 -0.78 9.23 -10.35
N GLY A 68 -2.06 9.57 -10.62
CA GLY A 68 -2.58 9.77 -11.98
C GLY A 68 -1.90 10.96 -12.67
N LYS A 69 -1.81 12.12 -12.00
CA LYS A 69 -1.13 13.30 -12.52
C LYS A 69 0.32 13.01 -12.91
N MET A 70 1.06 12.27 -12.07
CA MET A 70 2.46 11.91 -12.35
C MET A 70 2.61 10.97 -13.55
N MET A 71 1.61 10.15 -13.89
CA MET A 71 1.64 9.36 -15.14
C MET A 71 1.60 10.27 -16.36
N VAL A 72 0.75 11.30 -16.35
CA VAL A 72 0.68 12.29 -17.42
C VAL A 72 2.00 13.07 -17.50
N VAL A 73 2.53 13.56 -16.38
CA VAL A 73 3.79 14.33 -16.34
C VAL A 73 4.97 13.50 -16.89
N ARG A 74 5.08 12.20 -16.51
CA ARG A 74 6.08 11.30 -17.08
C ARG A 74 5.95 11.17 -18.59
N SER A 75 4.71 11.06 -19.07
CA SER A 75 4.44 10.95 -20.50
C SER A 75 4.80 12.23 -21.25
N LEU A 76 4.53 13.40 -20.70
CA LEU A 76 4.92 14.68 -21.28
C LEU A 76 6.45 14.84 -21.32
N VAL A 77 7.12 14.62 -20.18
CA VAL A 77 8.57 14.80 -20.04
C VAL A 77 9.37 13.86 -20.93
N ARG A 78 8.92 12.60 -21.11
CA ARG A 78 9.62 11.58 -21.89
C ARG A 78 8.99 11.33 -23.25
N LYS A 79 7.93 12.08 -23.61
CA LYS A 79 7.15 11.90 -24.85
C LYS A 79 6.68 10.46 -25.06
N LEU A 80 6.11 9.89 -23.99
CA LEU A 80 5.53 8.54 -24.04
C LEU A 80 4.18 8.58 -24.74
N LYS A 81 3.81 7.49 -25.37
CA LYS A 81 2.46 7.28 -25.92
C LYS A 81 1.54 6.86 -24.77
N LEU A 82 0.77 7.84 -24.24
CA LEU A 82 -0.13 7.63 -23.12
C LEU A 82 -1.40 6.93 -23.60
N MET A 83 -1.64 5.75 -23.06
CA MET A 83 -2.89 5.00 -23.19
C MET A 83 -3.75 5.31 -21.98
N VAL A 84 -4.95 5.84 -22.21
CA VAL A 84 -5.87 6.25 -21.13
C VAL A 84 -7.01 5.27 -21.07
N VAL A 85 -7.25 4.72 -19.88
CA VAL A 85 -8.39 3.86 -19.59
C VAL A 85 -9.13 4.37 -18.37
N GLU A 86 -10.41 4.00 -18.25
CA GLU A 86 -11.23 4.31 -17.08
C GLU A 86 -10.55 3.78 -15.80
N PRO A 87 -10.44 4.59 -14.74
CA PRO A 87 -9.85 4.14 -13.46
C PRO A 87 -10.82 3.21 -12.72
N THR A 88 -10.71 1.94 -13.02
CA THR A 88 -11.52 0.86 -12.43
C THR A 88 -10.66 -0.13 -11.66
N GLY A 89 -11.29 -1.09 -10.99
CA GLY A 89 -10.59 -2.22 -10.37
C GLY A 89 -10.00 -3.22 -11.37
N HIS A 90 -10.42 -3.18 -12.65
CA HIS A 90 -9.99 -4.03 -13.75
C HIS A 90 -9.51 -3.18 -14.96
N PRO A 91 -8.40 -2.45 -14.83
CA PRO A 91 -7.97 -1.50 -15.86
C PRO A 91 -7.47 -2.19 -17.14
N LEU A 92 -7.15 -3.48 -17.07
CA LEU A 92 -6.67 -4.26 -18.22
C LEU A 92 -7.80 -4.94 -19.00
N ALA A 93 -9.05 -4.85 -18.53
CA ALA A 93 -10.22 -5.35 -19.25
C ALA A 93 -10.59 -4.54 -20.51
N ALA A 94 -9.96 -3.36 -20.72
CA ALA A 94 -10.23 -2.50 -21.86
C ALA A 94 -9.82 -3.17 -23.18
N HIS A 95 -10.75 -3.34 -24.10
CA HIS A 95 -10.59 -4.09 -25.36
C HIS A 95 -9.54 -3.54 -26.36
N GLN A 96 -8.91 -2.41 -26.09
CA GLN A 96 -8.00 -1.73 -27.03
C GLN A 96 -6.57 -1.60 -26.52
N LEU A 97 -6.20 -2.30 -25.45
CA LEU A 97 -4.82 -2.23 -24.96
C LEU A 97 -3.87 -3.01 -25.88
N PRO A 98 -2.77 -2.38 -26.31
CA PRO A 98 -1.76 -3.08 -27.10
C PRO A 98 -1.08 -4.13 -26.25
N ARG A 99 -0.75 -5.26 -26.86
CA ARG A 99 0.17 -6.22 -26.23
C ARG A 99 1.55 -5.59 -26.07
N GLY A 100 2.20 -5.85 -24.94
CA GLY A 100 3.57 -5.37 -24.71
C GLY A 100 3.66 -3.88 -24.35
N LEU A 101 2.77 -3.39 -23.47
CA LEU A 101 2.92 -2.07 -22.85
C LEU A 101 4.31 -1.94 -22.21
N THR A 102 4.96 -0.77 -22.40
CA THR A 102 6.28 -0.56 -21.81
C THR A 102 6.20 -0.24 -20.33
N PHE A 103 5.21 0.57 -19.91
CA PHE A 103 5.13 1.07 -18.56
C PHE A 103 3.69 1.16 -18.05
N ALA A 104 3.45 0.68 -16.83
CA ALA A 104 2.21 0.91 -16.10
C ALA A 104 2.47 1.15 -14.61
N ALA A 105 1.65 2.02 -14.01
CA ALA A 105 1.58 2.22 -12.57
C ALA A 105 0.18 1.82 -12.10
N MET A 106 0.11 0.92 -11.13
CA MET A 106 -1.14 0.36 -10.61
C MET A 106 -1.13 0.34 -9.07
N VAL A 107 -2.32 0.27 -8.47
CA VAL A 107 -2.45 0.00 -7.04
C VAL A 107 -2.55 -1.51 -6.77
N PRO A 108 -2.21 -2.01 -5.56
CA PRO A 108 -2.24 -3.44 -5.26
C PRO A 108 -3.59 -4.10 -5.57
N MET A 109 -4.71 -3.42 -5.33
CA MET A 109 -6.05 -3.93 -5.62
C MET A 109 -6.26 -4.18 -7.12
N GLN A 110 -5.83 -3.26 -7.99
CA GLN A 110 -5.93 -3.43 -9.44
C GLN A 110 -5.11 -4.63 -9.92
N VAL A 111 -3.90 -4.78 -9.40
CA VAL A 111 -3.04 -5.94 -9.72
C VAL A 111 -3.68 -7.24 -9.24
N TYR A 112 -4.16 -7.27 -7.99
CA TYR A 112 -4.84 -8.42 -7.43
C TYR A 112 -6.05 -8.84 -8.28
N ASN A 113 -6.91 -7.89 -8.64
CA ASN A 113 -8.09 -8.18 -9.47
C ASN A 113 -7.70 -8.70 -10.85
N SER A 114 -6.72 -8.06 -11.51
CA SER A 114 -6.23 -8.49 -12.83
C SER A 114 -5.60 -9.89 -12.79
N LEU A 115 -5.03 -10.31 -11.67
CA LEU A 115 -4.50 -11.67 -11.50
C LEU A 115 -5.60 -12.74 -11.44
N GLN A 116 -6.83 -12.38 -11.06
CA GLN A 116 -7.97 -13.31 -10.99
C GLN A 116 -8.60 -13.58 -12.36
N VAL A 117 -8.29 -12.78 -13.39
CA VAL A 117 -8.83 -12.89 -14.75
C VAL A 117 -7.71 -13.33 -15.70
N PRO A 118 -7.79 -14.51 -16.33
CA PRO A 118 -6.71 -15.07 -17.15
C PRO A 118 -6.21 -14.13 -18.23
N GLU A 119 -7.11 -13.44 -18.94
CA GLU A 119 -6.78 -12.51 -20.03
C GLU A 119 -6.03 -11.28 -19.52
N GLU A 120 -6.46 -10.72 -18.39
CA GLU A 120 -5.80 -9.57 -17.75
C GLU A 120 -4.45 -9.99 -17.15
N ARG A 121 -4.37 -11.18 -16.54
CA ARG A 121 -3.11 -11.74 -16.02
C ARG A 121 -2.06 -11.85 -17.12
N GLU A 122 -2.46 -12.32 -18.32
CA GLU A 122 -1.55 -12.41 -19.46
C GLU A 122 -1.09 -11.03 -19.94
N LEU A 123 -1.97 -10.03 -20.00
CA LEU A 123 -1.60 -8.65 -20.32
C LEU A 123 -0.65 -8.08 -19.25
N LEU A 124 -0.92 -8.32 -17.97
CA LEU A 124 -0.09 -7.86 -16.86
C LEU A 124 1.35 -8.41 -16.97
N ARG A 125 1.51 -9.67 -17.37
CA ARG A 125 2.80 -10.34 -17.59
C ARG A 125 3.59 -9.73 -18.76
N GLN A 126 2.91 -9.08 -19.69
CA GLN A 126 3.51 -8.45 -20.88
C GLN A 126 3.89 -6.99 -20.68
N ILE A 127 3.52 -6.35 -19.56
CA ILE A 127 3.94 -4.98 -19.24
C ILE A 127 5.42 -5.00 -18.86
N ARG A 128 6.28 -4.37 -19.65
CA ARG A 128 7.73 -4.42 -19.42
C ARG A 128 8.14 -3.91 -18.03
N HIS A 129 7.61 -2.77 -17.60
CA HIS A 129 7.83 -2.18 -16.27
C HIS A 129 6.50 -1.93 -15.59
N LEU A 130 6.15 -2.75 -14.62
CA LEU A 130 5.00 -2.57 -13.75
C LEU A 130 5.48 -2.03 -12.41
N ILE A 131 5.06 -0.81 -12.05
CA ILE A 131 5.25 -0.27 -10.70
C ILE A 131 3.95 -0.38 -9.92
N ILE A 132 4.03 -0.84 -8.68
CA ILE A 132 2.89 -1.03 -7.79
C ILE A 132 3.09 -0.12 -6.58
N GLY A 133 2.13 0.79 -6.37
CA GLY A 133 2.22 1.79 -5.30
C GLY A 133 0.89 2.14 -4.67
N GLY A 134 0.91 3.11 -3.76
CA GLY A 134 -0.30 3.56 -3.08
C GLY A 134 -0.77 2.65 -1.93
N GLY A 135 -0.16 1.48 -1.72
CA GLY A 135 -0.47 0.55 -0.63
C GLY A 135 0.65 -0.44 -0.37
N ALA A 136 0.61 -1.11 0.77
CA ALA A 136 1.49 -2.22 1.05
C ALA A 136 1.16 -3.42 0.14
N ILE A 137 2.19 -4.07 -0.37
CA ILE A 137 2.06 -5.33 -1.10
C ILE A 137 2.23 -6.44 -0.09
N ASP A 138 1.23 -7.27 0.02
CA ASP A 138 1.28 -8.41 0.92
C ASP A 138 2.06 -9.60 0.32
N ASP A 139 2.45 -10.54 1.18
CA ASP A 139 3.26 -11.69 0.77
C ASP A 139 2.52 -12.62 -0.21
N ALA A 140 1.18 -12.65 -0.17
CA ALA A 140 0.39 -13.44 -1.10
C ALA A 140 0.46 -12.85 -2.51
N LEU A 141 0.22 -11.54 -2.63
CA LEU A 141 0.36 -10.82 -3.90
C LEU A 141 1.82 -10.84 -4.41
N ALA A 142 2.81 -10.69 -3.51
CA ALA A 142 4.22 -10.78 -3.89
C ALA A 142 4.57 -12.15 -4.49
N ARG A 143 4.10 -13.25 -3.88
CA ARG A 143 4.29 -14.62 -4.39
C ARG A 143 3.63 -14.85 -5.75
N GLU A 144 2.41 -14.30 -5.97
CA GLU A 144 1.75 -14.39 -7.29
C GLU A 144 2.54 -13.71 -8.41
N LEU A 145 3.37 -12.72 -8.08
CA LEU A 145 4.18 -11.95 -9.02
C LEU A 145 5.61 -12.49 -9.19
N GLU A 146 6.05 -13.40 -8.33
CA GLU A 146 7.44 -13.87 -8.25
C GLU A 146 7.95 -14.43 -9.60
N ASP A 147 7.13 -15.20 -10.28
CA ASP A 147 7.45 -15.86 -11.55
C ASP A 147 7.14 -15.01 -12.80
N PHE A 148 6.84 -13.73 -12.62
CA PHE A 148 6.56 -12.85 -13.76
C PHE A 148 7.84 -12.60 -14.57
N PRO A 149 7.77 -12.62 -15.91
CA PRO A 149 8.93 -12.45 -16.77
C PRO A 149 9.39 -11.00 -16.89
N ASN A 150 8.50 -10.06 -16.56
CA ASN A 150 8.71 -8.60 -16.67
C ASN A 150 9.35 -8.02 -15.40
N TYR A 151 9.52 -6.69 -15.39
CA TYR A 151 10.08 -5.96 -14.25
C TYR A 151 8.94 -5.46 -13.36
N VAL A 152 8.72 -6.13 -12.23
CA VAL A 152 7.69 -5.75 -11.23
C VAL A 152 8.35 -5.08 -10.03
N TRP A 153 7.89 -3.88 -9.71
CA TRP A 153 8.46 -3.05 -8.66
C TRP A 153 7.42 -2.64 -7.63
N SER A 154 7.78 -2.66 -6.36
CA SER A 154 7.05 -1.95 -5.31
C SER A 154 7.65 -0.56 -5.14
N THR A 155 6.81 0.46 -5.00
CA THR A 155 7.24 1.85 -4.82
C THR A 155 7.13 2.28 -3.36
N TYR A 156 8.06 3.12 -2.91
CA TYR A 156 7.95 3.86 -1.67
C TYR A 156 7.99 5.36 -1.94
N GLY A 157 6.97 6.07 -1.46
CA GLY A 157 6.82 7.51 -1.60
C GLY A 157 5.52 8.02 -1.02
N MET A 158 5.33 9.31 -1.06
CA MET A 158 4.16 10.00 -0.51
C MET A 158 3.84 11.24 -1.35
N THR A 159 2.72 11.90 -1.04
CA THR A 159 2.33 13.11 -1.78
C THR A 159 3.37 14.22 -1.62
N GLU A 160 3.98 14.32 -0.46
CA GLU A 160 5.00 15.32 -0.12
C GLU A 160 6.29 15.14 -0.94
N THR A 161 6.58 13.92 -1.40
CA THR A 161 7.66 13.61 -2.35
C THR A 161 7.19 13.54 -3.79
N LEU A 162 5.93 13.95 -4.08
CA LEU A 162 5.24 13.95 -5.37
C LEU A 162 4.99 12.57 -5.95
N SER A 163 5.88 11.64 -5.74
CA SER A 163 5.84 10.27 -6.18
C SER A 163 6.77 9.43 -5.31
N HIS A 164 7.16 8.28 -5.83
CA HIS A 164 8.10 7.41 -5.16
C HIS A 164 9.53 7.98 -5.21
N ILE A 165 10.26 7.76 -4.14
CA ILE A 165 11.68 8.13 -3.97
C ILE A 165 12.58 6.89 -3.91
N ALA A 166 11.99 5.72 -3.84
CA ALA A 166 12.68 4.45 -3.79
C ALA A 166 11.84 3.34 -4.42
N LEU A 167 12.52 2.33 -4.95
CA LEU A 167 11.91 1.15 -5.54
C LEU A 167 12.53 -0.12 -4.95
N ARG A 168 11.74 -1.19 -4.83
CA ARG A 168 12.23 -2.53 -4.61
C ARG A 168 11.70 -3.49 -5.66
N ARG A 169 12.52 -4.40 -6.11
CA ARG A 169 12.13 -5.44 -7.05
C ARG A 169 11.31 -6.51 -6.34
N LEU A 170 10.18 -6.93 -6.94
CA LEU A 170 9.32 -7.97 -6.38
C LEU A 170 9.61 -9.35 -6.93
N ASN A 171 10.24 -9.46 -8.11
CA ASN A 171 10.38 -10.71 -8.84
C ASN A 171 11.77 -10.94 -9.41
N GLY A 172 12.04 -12.21 -9.79
CA GLY A 172 13.31 -12.63 -10.37
C GLY A 172 14.47 -12.58 -9.37
N ALA A 173 15.70 -12.78 -9.87
CA ALA A 173 16.91 -12.85 -9.04
C ALA A 173 17.23 -11.57 -8.24
N ALA A 174 16.64 -10.43 -8.63
CA ALA A 174 16.81 -9.15 -7.94
C ALA A 174 15.69 -8.85 -6.93
N ALA A 175 14.79 -9.81 -6.67
CA ALA A 175 13.72 -9.65 -5.66
C ALA A 175 14.34 -9.33 -4.29
N SER A 176 13.73 -8.35 -3.60
CA SER A 176 14.24 -7.85 -2.33
C SER A 176 13.13 -7.28 -1.47
N GLU A 177 13.26 -7.39 -0.15
CA GLU A 177 12.44 -6.64 0.81
C GLU A 177 12.95 -5.20 1.01
N TRP A 178 14.15 -4.90 0.54
CA TRP A 178 14.82 -3.62 0.72
C TRP A 178 14.55 -2.68 -0.43
N TYR A 179 14.06 -1.50 -0.11
CA TYR A 179 13.93 -0.40 -1.06
C TYR A 179 15.28 0.24 -1.32
N THR A 180 15.58 0.47 -2.58
CA THR A 180 16.75 1.23 -3.03
C THR A 180 16.31 2.65 -3.35
N PRO A 181 16.77 3.67 -2.60
CA PRO A 181 16.53 5.06 -2.95
C PRO A 181 17.14 5.41 -4.29
N PHE A 182 16.55 6.38 -4.98
CA PHE A 182 17.20 6.97 -6.16
C PHE A 182 18.48 7.71 -5.79
N ASP A 183 19.42 7.85 -6.74
CA ASP A 183 20.77 8.37 -6.49
C ASP A 183 20.79 9.77 -5.86
N ASN A 184 19.78 10.60 -6.12
CA ASN A 184 19.63 11.95 -5.58
C ASN A 184 18.83 12.02 -4.26
N VAL A 185 18.51 10.88 -3.66
CA VAL A 185 17.76 10.77 -2.40
C VAL A 185 18.66 10.25 -1.30
N ARG A 186 18.81 11.03 -0.24
CA ARG A 186 19.49 10.60 0.99
C ARG A 186 18.47 10.19 2.04
N ILE A 187 18.77 9.11 2.73
CA ILE A 187 17.93 8.57 3.80
C ILE A 187 18.72 8.46 5.10
N SER A 188 18.02 8.66 6.21
CA SER A 188 18.54 8.41 7.56
C SER A 188 17.40 8.02 8.50
N GLN A 189 17.72 7.69 9.74
CA GLN A 189 16.72 7.45 10.79
C GLN A 189 16.65 8.64 11.76
N SER A 190 15.46 8.94 12.25
CA SER A 190 15.26 9.80 13.42
C SER A 190 15.60 9.04 14.71
N GLU A 191 15.63 9.74 15.86
CA GLU A 191 15.80 9.12 17.18
C GLU A 191 14.74 8.04 17.49
N ASP A 192 13.54 8.19 16.95
CA ASP A 192 12.44 7.22 17.09
C ASP A 192 12.51 6.06 16.07
N GLY A 193 13.54 5.99 15.24
CA GLY A 193 13.70 4.96 14.20
C GLY A 193 12.86 5.20 12.95
N CYS A 194 12.24 6.37 12.80
CA CYS A 194 11.46 6.71 11.61
C CYS A 194 12.35 7.12 10.44
N LEU A 195 11.90 6.82 9.22
CA LEU A 195 12.60 7.23 8.01
C LEU A 195 12.64 8.75 7.88
N VAL A 196 13.82 9.28 7.64
CA VAL A 196 14.05 10.68 7.28
C VAL A 196 14.50 10.73 5.82
N ILE A 197 13.83 11.55 5.02
CA ILE A 197 14.05 11.69 3.58
C ILE A 197 14.60 13.10 3.30
N ASP A 198 15.71 13.15 2.59
CA ASP A 198 16.30 14.36 2.02
C ASP A 198 16.38 14.20 0.50
N ALA A 199 15.46 14.81 -0.22
CA ALA A 199 15.28 14.67 -1.66
C ALA A 199 15.03 16.06 -2.29
N PRO A 200 16.05 16.96 -2.35
CA PRO A 200 15.89 18.39 -2.64
C PRO A 200 15.31 18.69 -4.04
N GLU A 201 15.45 17.79 -4.99
CA GLU A 201 14.88 17.96 -6.34
C GLU A 201 13.35 17.81 -6.36
N VAL A 202 12.80 16.98 -5.46
CA VAL A 202 11.36 16.66 -5.43
C VAL A 202 10.64 17.23 -4.21
N CYS A 203 11.36 17.47 -3.13
CA CYS A 203 10.81 18.06 -1.89
C CYS A 203 11.74 19.16 -1.38
N ALA A 204 11.18 20.33 -1.05
CA ALA A 204 11.97 21.47 -0.57
C ALA A 204 12.59 21.23 0.81
N GLU A 205 11.88 20.50 1.64
CA GLU A 205 12.22 20.28 3.04
C GLU A 205 12.60 18.84 3.31
N ARG A 206 13.45 18.63 4.29
CA ARG A 206 13.75 17.33 4.83
C ARG A 206 12.52 16.78 5.54
N LEU A 207 12.05 15.62 5.14
CA LEU A 207 10.84 15.00 5.69
C LEU A 207 11.20 13.97 6.76
N VAL A 208 10.54 14.06 7.91
CA VAL A 208 10.54 13.02 8.92
C VAL A 208 9.21 12.29 8.81
N THR A 209 9.24 11.03 8.43
CA THR A 209 8.03 10.22 8.26
C THR A 209 7.57 9.61 9.58
N ASN A 210 6.40 8.97 9.58
CA ASN A 210 5.94 8.09 10.66
C ASN A 210 6.24 6.61 10.38
N ASP A 211 7.02 6.30 9.34
CA ASP A 211 7.35 4.92 8.97
C ASP A 211 8.65 4.49 9.68
N ILE A 212 8.55 3.54 10.58
CA ILE A 212 9.69 2.91 11.26
C ILE A 212 10.40 2.03 10.24
N VAL A 213 11.72 2.19 10.13
CA VAL A 213 12.53 1.51 9.13
C VAL A 213 13.78 0.88 9.73
N GLU A 214 14.30 -0.12 9.04
CA GLU A 214 15.69 -0.56 9.17
C GLU A 214 16.47 -0.04 7.96
N ILE A 215 17.71 0.41 8.19
CA ILE A 215 18.59 0.87 7.12
C ILE A 215 19.83 -0.05 7.09
N CYS A 216 20.15 -0.55 5.91
CA CYS A 216 21.31 -1.38 5.68
C CYS A 216 21.92 -1.07 4.31
N GLN A 217 23.21 -0.74 4.27
CA GLN A 217 23.96 -0.46 3.03
C GLN A 217 23.26 0.56 2.11
N GLY A 218 22.74 1.66 2.68
CA GLY A 218 22.03 2.70 1.92
C GLY A 218 20.64 2.34 1.40
N ARG A 219 20.15 1.13 1.71
CA ARG A 219 18.78 0.67 1.44
C ARG A 219 17.99 0.63 2.72
N PHE A 220 16.66 0.62 2.62
CA PHE A 220 15.80 0.53 3.79
C PHE A 220 14.63 -0.45 3.56
N ARG A 221 14.12 -1.00 4.65
CA ARG A 221 12.85 -1.71 4.67
C ARG A 221 11.91 -1.09 5.71
N VAL A 222 10.63 -1.07 5.41
CA VAL A 222 9.61 -0.57 6.33
C VAL A 222 9.22 -1.70 7.27
N VAL A 223 9.37 -1.44 8.57
CA VAL A 223 8.96 -2.37 9.65
C VAL A 223 7.50 -2.16 9.98
N GLY A 224 7.07 -0.88 10.06
CA GLY A 224 5.70 -0.49 10.34
C GLY A 224 5.59 1.00 10.59
N ARG A 225 4.50 1.44 11.24
CA ARG A 225 4.27 2.86 11.53
C ARG A 225 4.38 3.16 13.02
N LYS A 226 4.95 4.30 13.34
CA LYS A 226 5.06 4.83 14.71
C LYS A 226 3.70 4.90 15.41
N ASP A 227 2.66 5.30 14.68
CA ASP A 227 1.29 5.41 15.19
C ASP A 227 0.71 4.06 15.63
N ASN A 228 1.20 2.96 15.06
CA ASN A 228 0.72 1.59 15.30
C ASN A 228 1.58 0.83 16.33
N VAL A 229 2.55 1.48 16.95
CA VAL A 229 3.30 0.89 18.07
C VAL A 229 2.39 0.74 19.27
N ILE A 230 2.41 -0.44 19.87
CA ILE A 230 1.67 -0.82 21.08
C ILE A 230 2.66 -0.88 22.23
N CYS A 231 2.46 -0.05 23.26
CA CYS A 231 3.34 -0.01 24.45
C CYS A 231 2.73 -0.85 25.58
N SER A 232 2.99 -2.17 25.58
CA SER A 232 2.40 -3.11 26.55
C SER A 232 3.40 -3.53 27.60
N GLY A 233 3.17 -3.13 28.86
CA GLY A 233 4.03 -3.48 29.98
C GLY A 233 5.50 -3.05 29.80
N GLY A 234 5.75 -1.92 29.15
CA GLY A 234 7.08 -1.41 28.85
C GLY A 234 7.73 -1.98 27.58
N ILE A 235 7.06 -2.91 26.90
CA ILE A 235 7.54 -3.50 25.65
C ILE A 235 6.87 -2.77 24.47
N LYS A 236 7.67 -2.29 23.50
CA LYS A 236 7.17 -1.75 22.23
C LYS A 236 6.93 -2.90 21.25
N ILE A 237 5.70 -3.02 20.79
CA ILE A 237 5.24 -4.07 19.86
C ILE A 237 4.76 -3.38 18.59
N GLN A 238 5.31 -3.76 17.45
CA GLN A 238 4.86 -3.25 16.17
C GLN A 238 3.66 -4.07 15.67
N ALA A 239 2.51 -3.44 15.50
CA ALA A 239 1.28 -4.13 15.09
C ALA A 239 1.47 -4.87 13.74
N GLU A 240 2.18 -4.26 12.79
CA GLU A 240 2.44 -4.84 11.47
C GLU A 240 3.33 -6.09 11.54
N GLU A 241 4.21 -6.19 12.51
CA GLU A 241 5.03 -7.41 12.70
C GLU A 241 4.19 -8.57 13.24
N VAL A 242 3.27 -8.28 14.18
CA VAL A 242 2.30 -9.26 14.65
C VAL A 242 1.40 -9.75 13.51
N GLU A 243 0.89 -8.81 12.70
CA GLU A 243 0.08 -9.13 11.51
C GLU A 243 0.85 -10.00 10.52
N ARG A 244 2.11 -9.64 10.23
CA ARG A 244 2.97 -10.41 9.32
C ARG A 244 3.19 -11.84 9.80
N ALA A 245 3.43 -12.03 11.09
CA ALA A 245 3.63 -13.36 11.67
C ALA A 245 2.37 -14.24 11.59
N LEU A 246 1.17 -13.65 11.73
CA LEU A 246 -0.08 -14.41 11.74
C LEU A 246 -0.67 -14.63 10.35
N LYS A 247 -0.40 -13.76 9.39
CA LYS A 247 -1.00 -13.77 8.06
C LYS A 247 -0.86 -15.10 7.28
N PRO A 248 0.27 -15.82 7.32
CA PRO A 248 0.39 -17.12 6.66
C PRO A 248 -0.54 -18.21 7.23
N HIS A 249 -1.03 -18.03 8.45
CA HIS A 249 -1.78 -19.02 9.22
C HIS A 249 -3.26 -18.68 9.39
N LEU A 250 -3.67 -17.47 8.97
CA LEU A 250 -5.03 -16.97 9.15
C LEU A 250 -5.60 -16.47 7.81
N HIS A 251 -6.69 -17.12 7.34
CA HIS A 251 -7.31 -16.83 6.05
C HIS A 251 -8.50 -15.85 6.13
N VAL A 252 -8.88 -15.43 7.34
CA VAL A 252 -9.90 -14.40 7.54
C VAL A 252 -9.25 -13.03 7.65
N PRO A 253 -9.89 -11.96 7.16
CA PRO A 253 -9.38 -10.61 7.36
C PRO A 253 -9.26 -10.28 8.84
N PHE A 254 -8.12 -9.73 9.23
CA PHE A 254 -7.86 -9.31 10.61
C PHE A 254 -6.94 -8.09 10.65
N MET A 255 -6.92 -7.44 11.80
CA MET A 255 -6.06 -6.31 12.09
C MET A 255 -5.60 -6.37 13.53
N ILE A 256 -4.34 -6.04 13.78
CA ILE A 256 -3.80 -5.84 15.13
C ILE A 256 -3.83 -4.36 15.49
N THR A 257 -4.29 -4.08 16.68
CA THR A 257 -4.37 -2.74 17.24
C THR A 257 -4.21 -2.78 18.75
N LYS A 258 -4.52 -1.69 19.44
CA LYS A 258 -4.32 -1.50 20.86
C LYS A 258 -5.58 -1.03 21.57
N ARG A 259 -5.64 -1.27 22.86
CA ARG A 259 -6.59 -0.67 23.79
C ARG A 259 -5.87 -0.28 25.07
N LYS A 260 -6.29 0.82 25.68
CA LYS A 260 -5.78 1.24 27.00
C LYS A 260 -6.07 0.18 28.06
N ASP A 261 -5.13 -0.06 28.93
CA ASP A 261 -5.20 -1.02 30.01
C ASP A 261 -4.53 -0.46 31.26
N GLU A 262 -5.20 -0.53 32.41
CA GLU A 262 -4.71 0.05 33.67
C GLU A 262 -3.39 -0.58 34.14
N LYS A 263 -3.18 -1.88 33.89
CA LYS A 263 -2.01 -2.62 34.35
C LYS A 263 -0.84 -2.54 33.38
N PHE A 264 -1.11 -2.56 32.09
CA PHE A 264 -0.07 -2.68 31.05
C PHE A 264 0.15 -1.39 30.25
N GLY A 265 -0.63 -0.33 30.53
CA GLY A 265 -0.69 0.89 29.73
C GLY A 265 -1.48 0.69 28.45
N GLU A 266 -1.04 -0.21 27.59
CA GLU A 266 -1.77 -0.68 26.42
C GLU A 266 -1.71 -2.21 26.33
N ILE A 267 -2.73 -2.81 25.71
CA ILE A 267 -2.77 -4.23 25.37
C ILE A 267 -2.93 -4.43 23.87
N VAL A 268 -2.40 -5.54 23.37
CA VAL A 268 -2.61 -5.98 22.00
C VAL A 268 -4.03 -6.49 21.84
N VAL A 269 -4.75 -5.95 20.85
CA VAL A 269 -6.11 -6.36 20.50
C VAL A 269 -6.11 -6.84 19.04
N MET A 270 -6.77 -7.97 18.80
CA MET A 270 -6.99 -8.50 17.48
C MET A 270 -8.44 -8.26 17.05
N MET A 271 -8.64 -7.46 16.01
CA MET A 271 -9.93 -7.32 15.34
C MET A 271 -10.01 -8.33 14.20
N VAL A 272 -11.08 -9.11 14.15
CA VAL A 272 -11.26 -10.20 13.16
C VAL A 272 -12.59 -10.03 12.45
N GLU A 273 -12.59 -10.16 11.13
CA GLU A 273 -13.82 -10.19 10.36
C GLU A 273 -14.48 -11.56 10.50
N ASP A 274 -15.66 -11.57 11.09
CA ASP A 274 -16.51 -12.77 11.19
C ASP A 274 -17.74 -12.56 10.31
N ARG A 275 -17.74 -13.18 9.14
CA ARG A 275 -18.84 -13.11 8.17
C ARG A 275 -20.01 -14.01 8.53
N GLY A 276 -19.95 -14.68 9.69
CA GLY A 276 -20.97 -15.66 10.06
C GLY A 276 -21.16 -16.67 8.93
N GLU A 277 -20.12 -17.43 8.57
CA GLU A 277 -20.28 -18.48 7.55
C GLU A 277 -21.41 -19.42 7.97
N ARG A 278 -22.57 -19.21 7.37
CA ARG A 278 -23.59 -20.25 7.29
C ARG A 278 -22.94 -21.41 6.53
N ARG A 279 -22.45 -22.39 7.27
CA ARG A 279 -22.14 -23.70 6.69
C ARG A 279 -23.45 -24.30 6.16
N GLU A 280 -23.75 -24.03 4.89
CA GLU A 280 -24.57 -24.90 4.06
C GLU A 280 -23.73 -26.14 3.70
N GLU A 281 -23.43 -26.96 4.70
CA GLU A 281 -23.02 -28.34 4.45
C GLU A 281 -23.73 -29.26 5.43
N ARG A 282 -24.75 -29.95 4.88
CA ARG A 282 -25.55 -31.03 5.44
C ARG A 282 -26.57 -30.65 6.53
N GLY A 283 -27.75 -30.29 6.06
CA GLY A 283 -29.07 -30.76 6.49
C GLY A 283 -29.31 -31.13 7.96
N GLU A 284 -28.88 -30.36 8.93
CA GLU A 284 -29.42 -30.42 10.28
C GLU A 284 -29.39 -29.02 10.90
N TRP A 285 -30.54 -28.35 10.85
CA TRP A 285 -30.80 -27.11 11.58
C TRP A 285 -30.82 -27.39 13.07
N LYS A 286 -29.85 -26.92 13.82
CA LYS A 286 -30.00 -26.62 15.23
C LYS A 286 -29.68 -25.16 15.43
N GLU A 287 -30.73 -24.36 15.56
CA GLU A 287 -30.73 -23.05 16.21
C GLU A 287 -30.30 -23.21 17.65
N GLU A 288 -29.04 -23.26 17.91
CA GLU A 288 -28.46 -22.99 19.20
C GLU A 288 -27.05 -22.46 18.97
N ARG A 289 -26.77 -21.22 19.50
CA ARG A 289 -25.46 -20.81 19.96
C ARG A 289 -24.67 -19.81 19.11
N GLY A 290 -25.08 -18.54 19.15
CA GLY A 290 -24.18 -17.43 18.90
C GLY A 290 -22.94 -17.46 19.81
N GLU A 291 -23.10 -17.75 21.11
CA GLU A 291 -21.99 -17.78 22.09
C GLU A 291 -20.99 -18.93 21.87
N ARG A 292 -21.42 -20.09 21.43
CA ARG A 292 -20.51 -21.26 21.22
C ARG A 292 -19.69 -21.20 19.94
N ILE A 293 -20.10 -20.47 18.93
CA ILE A 293 -19.33 -20.28 17.69
C ILE A 293 -18.19 -19.29 17.94
N GLU A 294 -18.48 -18.17 18.59
CA GLU A 294 -17.48 -17.17 18.98
C GLU A 294 -16.43 -17.76 19.93
N ASP A 295 -16.83 -18.54 20.95
CA ASP A 295 -15.90 -19.22 21.85
C ASP A 295 -15.00 -20.24 21.09
N SER A 296 -15.53 -20.95 20.10
CA SER A 296 -14.72 -21.87 19.29
C SER A 296 -13.73 -21.13 18.41
N LEU A 297 -14.12 -20.03 17.78
CA LEU A 297 -13.23 -19.21 16.93
C LEU A 297 -12.16 -18.50 17.78
N LYS A 298 -12.56 -17.86 18.88
CA LYS A 298 -11.66 -17.23 19.84
C LYS A 298 -10.60 -18.22 20.37
N THR A 299 -11.03 -19.41 20.75
CA THR A 299 -10.12 -20.46 21.25
C THR A 299 -9.12 -20.92 20.19
N ARG A 300 -9.57 -21.04 18.93
CA ARG A 300 -8.70 -21.36 17.78
C ARG A 300 -7.67 -20.25 17.53
N LEU A 301 -8.11 -18.99 17.52
CA LEU A 301 -7.25 -17.82 17.36
C LEU A 301 -6.22 -17.71 18.48
N GLN A 302 -6.63 -17.94 19.74
CA GLN A 302 -5.71 -17.94 20.88
C GLN A 302 -4.63 -19.02 20.77
N ARG A 303 -5.00 -20.21 20.30
CA ARG A 303 -4.04 -21.30 20.06
C ARG A 303 -3.06 -20.91 18.96
N LEU A 304 -3.55 -20.41 17.82
CA LEU A 304 -2.73 -19.96 16.70
C LEU A 304 -1.76 -18.86 17.13
N CYS A 305 -2.23 -17.87 17.89
CA CYS A 305 -1.37 -16.81 18.43
C CYS A 305 -0.28 -17.36 19.37
N ARG A 306 -0.57 -18.38 20.20
CA ARG A 306 0.44 -19.01 21.06
C ARG A 306 1.51 -19.77 20.28
N GLU A 307 1.13 -20.39 19.18
CA GLU A 307 2.04 -21.17 18.33
C GLU A 307 2.98 -20.28 17.50
N HIS A 308 2.54 -19.10 17.08
CA HIS A 308 3.25 -18.28 16.11
C HIS A 308 3.75 -16.93 16.64
N LEU A 309 3.38 -16.52 17.85
CA LEU A 309 3.78 -15.24 18.42
C LEU A 309 4.55 -15.39 19.74
N PRO A 310 5.56 -14.55 19.97
CA PRO A 310 6.16 -14.40 21.29
C PRO A 310 5.09 -14.07 22.35
N LYS A 311 5.28 -14.52 23.57
CA LYS A 311 4.30 -14.38 24.66
C LYS A 311 3.76 -12.96 24.84
N TYR A 312 4.60 -11.95 24.69
CA TYR A 312 4.22 -10.54 24.88
C TYR A 312 3.52 -9.91 23.68
N TRP A 313 3.58 -10.55 22.50
CA TRP A 313 2.91 -10.10 21.27
C TRP A 313 1.50 -10.66 21.12
N GLN A 314 1.15 -11.65 21.94
CA GLN A 314 -0.14 -12.33 21.84
C GLN A 314 -1.28 -11.37 22.20
N PRO A 315 -2.32 -11.29 21.37
CA PRO A 315 -3.51 -10.50 21.67
C PRO A 315 -4.14 -10.94 22.99
N ARG A 316 -4.46 -9.96 23.84
CA ARG A 316 -5.16 -10.20 25.11
C ARG A 316 -6.66 -10.10 24.94
N ASP A 317 -7.08 -9.43 23.86
CA ASP A 317 -8.50 -9.30 23.53
C ASP A 317 -8.74 -9.51 22.04
N PHE A 318 -9.95 -9.99 21.71
CA PHE A 318 -10.40 -10.32 20.38
C PHE A 318 -11.75 -9.64 20.13
N VAL A 319 -11.83 -8.81 19.12
CA VAL A 319 -13.04 -8.08 18.70
C VAL A 319 -13.50 -8.63 17.37
N PHE A 320 -14.70 -9.18 17.33
CA PHE A 320 -15.31 -9.72 16.13
C PHE A 320 -16.18 -8.66 15.48
N VAL A 321 -16.01 -8.46 14.17
CA VAL A 321 -16.76 -7.48 13.38
C VAL A 321 -17.28 -8.13 12.09
N GLU A 322 -18.42 -7.71 11.61
CA GLU A 322 -18.98 -8.19 10.35
C GLU A 322 -18.07 -7.85 9.17
N LYS A 323 -17.48 -6.64 9.19
CA LYS A 323 -16.54 -6.18 8.18
C LYS A 323 -15.52 -5.21 8.78
N ILE A 324 -14.25 -5.42 8.44
CA ILE A 324 -13.18 -4.47 8.79
C ILE A 324 -13.33 -3.22 7.91
N PRO A 325 -13.41 -2.01 8.50
CA PRO A 325 -13.47 -0.76 7.77
C PRO A 325 -12.29 -0.56 6.82
N MET A 326 -12.60 -0.17 5.58
CA MET A 326 -11.60 0.10 4.54
C MET A 326 -11.72 1.53 4.06
N THR A 327 -10.61 2.14 3.68
CA THR A 327 -10.58 3.43 3.00
C THR A 327 -11.04 3.28 1.55
N GLU A 328 -11.38 4.40 0.89
CA GLU A 328 -11.70 4.43 -0.56
C GLU A 328 -10.57 3.87 -1.43
N THR A 329 -9.33 3.94 -0.96
CA THR A 329 -8.14 3.41 -1.64
C THR A 329 -7.86 1.93 -1.33
N GLY A 330 -8.78 1.23 -0.63
CA GLY A 330 -8.66 -0.20 -0.32
C GLY A 330 -7.69 -0.54 0.81
N LYS A 331 -7.34 0.43 1.68
CA LYS A 331 -6.52 0.20 2.88
C LYS A 331 -7.41 0.05 4.11
N ILE A 332 -6.95 -0.69 5.12
CA ILE A 332 -7.63 -0.76 6.42
C ILE A 332 -7.71 0.66 7.02
N ALA A 333 -8.91 1.10 7.35
CA ALA A 333 -9.16 2.38 8.00
C ALA A 333 -8.85 2.30 9.51
N ARG A 334 -7.55 2.15 9.85
CA ARG A 334 -7.08 1.85 11.23
C ARG A 334 -7.63 2.79 12.29
N LYS A 335 -7.78 4.09 12.00
CA LYS A 335 -8.36 5.05 12.94
C LYS A 335 -9.82 4.74 13.25
N GLU A 336 -10.61 4.41 12.23
CA GLU A 336 -12.01 4.02 12.42
C GLU A 336 -12.12 2.73 13.23
N CYS A 337 -11.27 1.74 12.91
CA CYS A 337 -11.20 0.50 13.69
C CYS A 337 -10.82 0.77 15.15
N GLN A 338 -9.84 1.65 15.40
CA GLN A 338 -9.42 2.04 16.74
C GLN A 338 -10.56 2.71 17.52
N CYS A 339 -11.29 3.64 16.89
CA CYS A 339 -12.46 4.27 17.51
C CYS A 339 -13.55 3.26 17.90
N ARG A 340 -13.79 2.23 17.08
CA ARG A 340 -14.75 1.17 17.41
C ARG A 340 -14.32 0.35 18.64
N ILE A 341 -13.03 0.12 18.81
CA ILE A 341 -12.49 -0.61 19.97
C ILE A 341 -12.53 0.21 21.25
N GLU A 342 -12.37 1.53 21.16
CA GLU A 342 -12.40 2.42 22.32
C GLU A 342 -13.81 2.74 22.80
N ASN A 343 -14.84 2.63 21.94
CA ASN A 343 -16.24 2.95 22.22
C ASN A 343 -17.12 1.70 22.44
N GLY A 344 -16.63 0.52 22.26
CA GLY A 344 -17.31 -0.76 22.51
C GLY A 344 -16.73 -1.46 23.72
#